data_692017dd55525f240a71aac3d4cc0925
#
_entry.id   692017dd55525f240a71aac3d4cc0925
#
_cell.length_a   1.000
_cell.length_b   1.000
_cell.length_c   1.000
_cell.angle_alpha   90.00
_cell.angle_beta   90.00
_cell.angle_gamma   90.00
#
_symmetry.space_group_name_H-M   'P 1'
#
loop_
_entity.id
_entity.type
_entity.pdbx_description
1 polymer ?
#
loop_
_entity_poly.entity_id
_entity_poly.type
_entity_poly.pdbx_seq_one_letter_code
_entity_poly.pdbx_strand_id
1 'polypeptide(L)'
;MSDTTNIYQEIKEIIETIVRTMGFRDVSISLYEEGKRFSIFINDAPFLERYLSSFVTDLDYILKMVLKKKGYEFVFIDVNNHRKEREDLLIKLARAAAKIVSLTKKEITLPAMNAFERRIIHAELATNPDIKTESIGEGRERKVVVKPL
;
A
#
# COMPACT_ATOMS: atom_id res chain seq x y z
N MET A 1 27.15 -4.32 6.52
CA MET A 1 26.63 -3.24 5.64
C MET A 1 26.78 -3.56 4.14
N SER A 2 27.89 -4.12 3.71
CA SER A 2 28.10 -4.46 2.30
C SER A 2 27.13 -5.50 1.74
N ASP A 3 26.78 -6.52 2.51
CA ASP A 3 25.96 -7.64 2.02
C ASP A 3 24.50 -7.27 1.78
N THR A 4 23.91 -6.46 2.65
CA THR A 4 22.51 -6.02 2.52
C THR A 4 22.31 -5.10 1.30
N THR A 5 23.26 -4.21 1.06
CA THR A 5 23.21 -3.30 -0.10
C THR A 5 23.30 -4.08 -1.41
N ASN A 6 24.12 -5.13 -1.44
CA ASN A 6 24.25 -6.00 -2.60
C ASN A 6 22.96 -6.78 -2.89
N ILE A 7 22.33 -7.33 -1.85
CA ILE A 7 21.05 -8.05 -1.97
C ILE A 7 19.94 -7.16 -2.57
N TYR A 8 19.80 -5.93 -2.09
CA TYR A 8 18.81 -5.02 -2.65
C TYR A 8 19.10 -4.61 -4.09
N GLN A 9 20.37 -4.49 -4.46
CA GLN A 9 20.75 -4.24 -5.83
C GLN A 9 20.38 -5.42 -6.74
N GLU A 10 20.63 -6.65 -6.31
CA GLU A 10 20.23 -7.85 -7.03
C GLU A 10 18.71 -7.96 -7.19
N ILE A 11 17.94 -7.66 -6.13
CA ILE A 11 16.48 -7.64 -6.18
C ILE A 11 15.99 -6.59 -7.17
N LYS A 12 16.58 -5.40 -7.17
CA LYS A 12 16.28 -4.33 -8.11
C LYS A 12 16.48 -4.77 -9.56
N GLU A 13 17.59 -5.44 -9.85
CA GLU A 13 17.89 -5.97 -11.18
C GLU A 13 16.89 -7.04 -11.63
N ILE A 14 16.47 -7.91 -10.71
CA ILE A 14 15.42 -8.90 -10.98
C ILE A 14 14.09 -8.21 -11.33
N ILE A 15 13.69 -7.21 -10.56
CA ILE A 15 12.46 -6.45 -10.80
C ILE A 15 12.54 -5.76 -12.16
N GLU A 16 13.65 -5.08 -12.44
CA GLU A 16 13.85 -4.37 -13.70
C GLU A 16 13.83 -5.33 -14.90
N THR A 17 14.46 -6.47 -14.80
CA THR A 17 14.46 -7.50 -15.84
C THR A 17 13.05 -8.00 -16.14
N ILE A 18 12.26 -8.28 -15.11
CA ILE A 18 10.88 -8.75 -15.27
C ILE A 18 10.03 -7.68 -15.96
N VAL A 19 10.07 -6.44 -15.47
CA VAL A 19 9.27 -5.34 -16.00
C VAL A 19 9.65 -5.03 -17.46
N ARG A 20 10.95 -5.01 -17.78
CA ARG A 20 11.41 -4.79 -19.15
C ARG A 20 11.05 -5.96 -20.09
N THR A 21 11.08 -7.18 -19.59
CA THR A 21 10.66 -8.37 -20.37
C THR A 21 9.16 -8.31 -20.69
N MET A 22 8.34 -7.67 -19.86
CA MET A 22 6.93 -7.42 -20.14
C MET A 22 6.71 -6.37 -21.26
N GLY A 23 7.75 -5.71 -21.74
CA GLY A 23 7.72 -4.76 -22.85
C GLY A 23 7.79 -3.29 -22.45
N PHE A 24 7.84 -2.97 -21.15
CA PHE A 24 8.00 -1.59 -20.69
C PHE A 24 9.46 -1.13 -20.83
N ARG A 25 9.68 0.06 -21.39
CA ARG A 25 11.01 0.59 -21.71
C ARG A 25 11.40 1.76 -20.84
N ASP A 26 10.47 2.66 -20.55
CA ASP A 26 10.69 3.80 -19.67
C ASP A 26 10.33 3.44 -18.24
N VAL A 27 11.27 2.77 -17.58
CA VAL A 27 11.12 2.22 -16.22
C VAL A 27 12.21 2.76 -15.32
N SER A 28 11.83 3.25 -14.16
CA SER A 28 12.77 3.58 -13.08
C SER A 28 12.34 2.90 -11.77
N ILE A 29 13.32 2.49 -10.98
CA ILE A 29 13.10 1.76 -9.73
C ILE A 29 13.87 2.46 -8.62
N SER A 30 13.17 2.82 -7.58
CA SER A 30 13.73 3.42 -6.36
C SER A 30 13.49 2.52 -5.17
N LEU A 31 14.49 2.43 -4.28
CA LEU A 31 14.36 1.72 -3.01
C LEU A 31 14.15 2.72 -1.87
N TYR A 32 13.13 2.50 -1.07
CA TYR A 32 12.93 3.16 0.21
C TYR A 32 13.36 2.20 1.33
N GLU A 33 14.52 2.46 1.93
CA GLU A 33 15.17 1.54 2.87
C GLU A 33 14.38 1.34 4.17
N GLU A 34 13.71 2.37 4.67
CA GLU A 34 12.94 2.32 5.92
C GLU A 34 11.82 1.26 5.93
N GLY A 35 11.34 0.86 4.75
CA GLY A 35 10.25 -0.11 4.64
C GLY A 35 10.54 -1.32 3.75
N LYS A 36 11.75 -1.52 3.28
CA LYS A 36 12.07 -2.55 2.25
C LYS A 36 11.09 -2.49 1.06
N ARG A 37 10.74 -1.26 0.63
CA ARG A 37 9.78 -1.00 -0.44
C ARG A 37 10.48 -0.56 -1.71
N PHE A 38 10.20 -1.22 -2.81
CA PHE A 38 10.60 -0.78 -4.14
C PHE A 38 9.46 -0.04 -4.81
N SER A 39 9.73 1.18 -5.25
CA SER A 39 8.81 1.94 -6.08
C SER A 39 9.23 1.83 -7.54
N ILE A 40 8.34 1.30 -8.35
CA ILE A 40 8.53 1.09 -9.78
C ILE A 40 7.74 2.18 -10.51
N PHE A 41 8.40 2.98 -11.33
CA PHE A 41 7.75 3.98 -12.18
C PHE A 41 7.83 3.53 -13.63
N ILE A 42 6.66 3.38 -14.25
CA ILE A 42 6.48 3.00 -15.66
C ILE A 42 5.81 4.19 -16.35
N ASN A 43 6.55 4.88 -17.21
CA ASN A 43 6.12 6.14 -17.82
C ASN A 43 5.60 5.97 -19.26
N ASP A 44 5.93 4.87 -19.91
CA ASP A 44 5.58 4.58 -21.32
C ASP A 44 4.29 3.76 -21.51
N ALA A 45 3.49 3.67 -20.46
CA ALA A 45 2.26 2.89 -20.49
C ALA A 45 1.10 3.63 -19.78
N PRO A 46 0.61 4.75 -20.34
CA PRO A 46 -0.47 5.54 -19.72
C PRO A 46 -1.77 4.75 -19.53
N PHE A 47 -2.01 3.70 -20.31
CA PHE A 47 -3.15 2.81 -20.15
C PHE A 47 -3.15 2.01 -18.85
N LEU A 48 -1.97 1.85 -18.20
CA LEU A 48 -1.85 1.15 -16.91
C LEU A 48 -2.65 1.83 -15.79
N GLU A 49 -2.89 3.13 -15.87
CA GLU A 49 -3.61 3.87 -14.84
C GLU A 49 -4.96 3.23 -14.48
N ARG A 50 -5.67 2.72 -15.49
CA ARG A 50 -6.94 2.01 -15.31
C ARG A 50 -6.81 0.65 -14.63
N TYR A 51 -5.64 0.04 -14.70
CA TYR A 51 -5.40 -1.34 -14.25
C TYR A 51 -4.38 -1.41 -13.10
N LEU A 52 -3.96 -0.28 -12.56
CA LEU A 52 -2.89 -0.22 -11.55
C LEU A 52 -3.17 -1.13 -10.35
N SER A 53 -4.40 -1.15 -9.84
CA SER A 53 -4.76 -1.97 -8.68
C SER A 53 -4.50 -3.47 -8.92
N SER A 54 -4.98 -4.02 -10.03
CA SER A 54 -4.74 -5.43 -10.40
C SER A 54 -3.30 -5.66 -10.81
N PHE A 55 -2.72 -4.77 -11.59
CA PHE A 55 -1.34 -4.89 -12.05
C PHE A 55 -0.33 -4.93 -10.89
N VAL A 56 -0.46 -4.05 -9.91
CA VAL A 56 0.40 -4.03 -8.71
C VAL A 56 0.25 -5.34 -7.93
N THR A 57 -0.97 -5.83 -7.76
CA THR A 57 -1.24 -7.08 -7.06
C THR A 57 -0.65 -8.29 -7.77
N ASP A 58 -0.82 -8.37 -9.08
CA ASP A 58 -0.31 -9.49 -9.88
C ASP A 58 1.21 -9.48 -9.97
N LEU A 59 1.82 -8.31 -10.18
CA LEU A 59 3.26 -8.14 -10.21
C LEU A 59 3.89 -8.47 -8.86
N ASP A 60 3.29 -8.01 -7.77
CA ASP A 60 3.72 -8.33 -6.40
C ASP A 60 3.71 -9.85 -6.16
N TYR A 61 2.66 -10.53 -6.59
CA TYR A 61 2.54 -11.97 -6.48
C TYR A 61 3.63 -12.72 -7.27
N ILE A 62 3.87 -12.34 -8.51
CA ILE A 62 4.91 -12.92 -9.36
C ILE A 62 6.30 -12.69 -8.77
N LEU A 63 6.59 -11.48 -8.35
CA LEU A 63 7.87 -11.12 -7.74
C LEU A 63 8.14 -11.89 -6.44
N LYS A 64 7.13 -12.05 -5.60
CA LYS A 64 7.22 -12.88 -4.38
C LYS A 64 7.63 -14.32 -4.69
N MET A 65 7.02 -14.92 -5.70
CA MET A 65 7.37 -16.29 -6.11
C MET A 65 8.81 -16.38 -6.64
N VAL A 66 9.21 -15.43 -7.48
CA VAL A 66 10.58 -15.40 -8.06
C VAL A 66 11.61 -15.19 -6.97
N LEU A 67 11.40 -14.24 -6.08
CA LEU A 67 12.32 -13.94 -4.99
C LEU A 67 12.43 -15.10 -4.01
N LYS A 68 11.32 -15.72 -3.64
CA LYS A 68 11.31 -16.92 -2.79
C LYS A 68 12.08 -18.08 -3.40
N LYS A 69 11.92 -18.32 -4.70
CA LYS A 69 12.67 -19.35 -5.43
C LYS A 69 14.18 -19.09 -5.40
N LYS A 70 14.59 -17.83 -5.42
CA LYS A 70 16.01 -17.42 -5.35
C LYS A 70 16.54 -17.32 -3.92
N GLY A 71 15.73 -17.56 -2.90
CA GLY A 71 16.12 -17.52 -1.48
C GLY A 71 16.17 -16.13 -0.88
N TYR A 72 15.57 -15.12 -1.52
CA TYR A 72 15.45 -13.76 -0.97
C TYR A 72 14.27 -13.62 0.00
N GLU A 73 14.44 -12.71 0.96
CA GLU A 73 13.35 -12.30 1.82
C GLU A 73 12.28 -11.50 1.06
N PHE A 74 11.12 -11.41 1.67
CA PHE A 74 10.00 -10.64 1.17
C PHE A 74 10.33 -9.13 1.11
N VAL A 75 9.98 -8.49 0.00
CA VAL A 75 10.01 -7.04 -0.17
C VAL A 75 8.65 -6.54 -0.61
N PHE A 76 8.35 -5.28 -0.31
CA PHE A 76 7.15 -4.62 -0.78
C PHE A 76 7.41 -3.92 -2.10
N ILE A 77 6.44 -3.96 -3.00
CA ILE A 77 6.50 -3.18 -4.24
C ILE A 77 5.31 -2.24 -4.35
N ASP A 78 5.53 -1.14 -5.04
CA ASP A 78 4.49 -0.23 -5.50
C ASP A 78 4.76 0.15 -6.95
N VAL A 79 3.73 0.46 -7.71
CA VAL A 79 3.85 0.92 -9.09
C VAL A 79 3.16 2.26 -9.23
N ASN A 80 3.88 3.25 -9.79
CA ASN A 80 3.40 4.61 -10.01
C ASN A 80 2.75 5.25 -8.76
N ASN A 81 3.28 4.95 -7.59
CA ASN A 81 2.77 5.39 -6.28
C ASN A 81 1.32 5.00 -5.97
N HIS A 82 0.78 3.98 -6.62
CA HIS A 82 -0.63 3.60 -6.46
C HIS A 82 -0.99 3.28 -5.00
N ARG A 83 -0.21 2.45 -4.34
CA ARG A 83 -0.43 2.07 -2.92
C ARG A 83 -0.20 3.24 -1.98
N LYS A 84 0.84 4.04 -2.22
CA LYS A 84 1.14 5.21 -1.40
C LYS A 84 0.03 6.27 -1.48
N GLU A 85 -0.46 6.57 -2.67
CA GLU A 85 -1.57 7.50 -2.85
C GLU A 85 -2.85 7.01 -2.16
N ARG A 86 -3.12 5.71 -2.23
CA ARG A 86 -4.25 5.11 -1.53
C ARG A 86 -4.11 5.21 -0.01
N GLU A 87 -2.92 4.94 0.54
CA GLU A 87 -2.63 5.13 1.97
C GLU A 87 -2.84 6.58 2.39
N ASP A 88 -2.33 7.55 1.63
CA ASP A 88 -2.47 8.98 1.92
C ASP A 88 -3.94 9.42 1.93
N LEU A 89 -4.74 8.92 0.98
CA LEU A 89 -6.18 9.18 0.94
C LEU A 89 -6.91 8.60 2.16
N LEU A 90 -6.55 7.40 2.59
CA LEU A 90 -7.14 6.77 3.78
C LEU A 90 -6.79 7.53 5.07
N ILE A 91 -5.56 8.01 5.19
CA ILE A 91 -5.13 8.86 6.31
C ILE A 91 -5.93 10.17 6.34
N LYS A 92 -6.11 10.82 5.20
CA LYS A 92 -6.92 12.03 5.09
C LYS A 92 -8.38 11.76 5.45
N LEU A 93 -8.94 10.66 4.98
CA LEU A 93 -10.30 10.23 5.31
C LEU A 93 -10.45 9.98 6.82
N ALA A 94 -9.51 9.28 7.43
CA ALA A 94 -9.51 9.02 8.86
C ALA A 94 -9.50 10.31 9.69
N ARG A 95 -8.61 11.23 9.36
CA ARG A 95 -8.50 12.53 10.04
C ARG A 95 -9.75 13.38 9.90
N ALA A 96 -10.34 13.42 8.71
CA ALA A 96 -11.59 14.14 8.46
C ALA A 96 -12.73 13.54 9.27
N ALA A 97 -12.89 12.22 9.29
CA ALA A 97 -13.91 11.54 10.09
C ALA A 97 -13.72 11.80 11.60
N ALA A 98 -12.50 11.70 12.10
CA ALA A 98 -12.17 11.98 13.49
C ALA A 98 -12.56 13.40 13.90
N LYS A 99 -12.27 14.39 13.07
CA LYS A 99 -12.62 15.78 13.31
C LYS A 99 -14.14 15.98 13.42
N ILE A 100 -14.89 15.37 12.50
CA ILE A 100 -16.36 15.46 12.52
C ILE A 100 -16.93 14.77 13.75
N VAL A 101 -16.46 13.58 14.11
CA VAL A 101 -16.89 12.84 15.31
C VAL A 101 -16.58 13.63 16.59
N SER A 102 -15.40 14.21 16.69
CA SER A 102 -15.01 15.03 17.85
C SER A 102 -15.91 16.24 18.02
N LEU A 103 -16.32 16.89 16.91
CA LEU A 103 -17.17 18.07 16.92
C LEU A 103 -18.65 17.74 17.15
N THR A 104 -19.16 16.71 16.47
CA THR A 104 -20.60 16.40 16.47
C THR A 104 -21.02 15.41 17.56
N LYS A 105 -20.06 14.70 18.13
CA LYS A 105 -20.27 13.56 19.06
C LYS A 105 -21.15 12.46 18.49
N LYS A 106 -21.21 12.36 17.16
CA LYS A 106 -21.93 11.30 16.44
C LYS A 106 -20.94 10.38 15.75
N GLU A 107 -21.23 9.09 15.74
CA GLU A 107 -20.41 8.12 15.04
C GLU A 107 -20.48 8.29 13.52
N ILE A 108 -19.40 7.96 12.85
CA ILE A 108 -19.30 7.93 11.37
C ILE A 108 -18.89 6.53 10.93
N THR A 109 -19.62 5.98 9.98
CA THR A 109 -19.29 4.74 9.31
C THR A 109 -18.54 5.04 8.00
N LEU A 110 -17.34 4.52 7.88
CA LEU A 110 -16.53 4.64 6.65
C LEU A 110 -16.97 3.60 5.61
N PRO A 111 -16.65 3.80 4.32
CA PRO A 111 -16.90 2.81 3.28
C PRO A 111 -16.24 1.46 3.59
N ALA A 112 -16.79 0.39 3.03
CA ALA A 112 -16.17 -0.93 3.12
C ALA A 112 -14.77 -0.93 2.52
N MET A 113 -13.83 -1.62 3.18
CA MET A 113 -12.43 -1.67 2.77
C MET A 113 -11.77 -2.95 3.24
N ASN A 114 -10.66 -3.32 2.62
CA ASN A 114 -9.93 -4.52 2.98
C ASN A 114 -9.24 -4.41 4.35
N ALA A 115 -8.72 -5.53 4.85
CA ALA A 115 -8.12 -5.60 6.19
C ALA A 115 -6.90 -4.68 6.36
N PHE A 116 -6.07 -4.55 5.32
CA PHE A 116 -4.90 -3.67 5.33
C PHE A 116 -5.31 -2.20 5.43
N GLU A 117 -6.31 -1.79 4.65
CA GLU A 117 -6.85 -0.42 4.68
C GLU A 117 -7.49 -0.08 6.03
N ARG A 118 -8.26 -1.00 6.61
CA ARG A 118 -8.82 -0.81 7.96
C ARG A 118 -7.74 -0.65 9.01
N ARG A 119 -6.65 -1.37 8.90
CA ARG A 119 -5.49 -1.24 9.81
C ARG A 119 -4.85 0.14 9.72
N ILE A 120 -4.74 0.74 8.53
CA ILE A 120 -4.24 2.11 8.36
C ILE A 120 -5.14 3.10 9.14
N ILE A 121 -6.45 2.99 9.00
CA ILE A 121 -7.41 3.85 9.72
C ILE A 121 -7.26 3.69 11.25
N HIS A 122 -7.23 2.46 11.74
CA HIS A 122 -7.07 2.19 13.17
C HIS A 122 -5.74 2.74 13.71
N ALA A 123 -4.65 2.53 12.99
CA ALA A 123 -3.33 3.03 13.38
C ALA A 123 -3.27 4.56 13.43
N GLU A 124 -3.82 5.23 12.42
CA GLU A 124 -3.85 6.70 12.35
C GLU A 124 -4.64 7.31 13.51
N LEU A 125 -5.74 6.68 13.90
CA LEU A 125 -6.62 7.21 14.93
C LEU A 125 -6.36 6.68 16.35
N ALA A 126 -5.44 5.72 16.50
CA ALA A 126 -5.15 5.08 17.78
C ALA A 126 -4.69 6.05 18.89
N THR A 127 -4.03 7.14 18.52
CA THR A 127 -3.52 8.15 19.46
C THR A 127 -4.48 9.27 19.76
N ASN A 128 -5.65 9.30 19.12
CA ASN A 128 -6.65 10.36 19.35
C ASN A 128 -7.43 10.06 20.63
N PRO A 129 -7.37 10.93 21.67
CA PRO A 129 -7.98 10.65 22.97
C PRO A 129 -9.52 10.79 22.98
N ASP A 130 -10.09 11.43 21.97
CA ASP A 130 -11.53 11.76 21.94
C ASP A 130 -12.38 10.74 21.18
N ILE A 131 -11.76 9.78 20.53
CA ILE A 131 -12.43 8.84 19.65
C ILE A 131 -11.92 7.39 19.83
N LYS A 132 -12.76 6.46 19.42
CA LYS A 132 -12.39 5.07 19.24
C LYS A 132 -12.81 4.57 17.87
N THR A 133 -12.15 3.52 17.39
CA THR A 133 -12.44 2.90 16.11
C THR A 133 -12.80 1.43 16.30
N GLU A 134 -13.75 0.95 15.51
CA GLU A 134 -14.22 -0.43 15.54
C GLU A 134 -14.45 -0.93 14.10
N SER A 135 -14.02 -2.14 13.80
CA SER A 135 -14.34 -2.79 12.53
C SER A 135 -15.61 -3.63 12.67
N ILE A 136 -16.59 -3.37 11.83
CA ILE A 136 -17.88 -4.08 11.79
C ILE A 136 -18.14 -4.72 10.44
N GLY A 137 -19.04 -5.69 10.39
CA GLY A 137 -19.40 -6.41 9.17
C GLY A 137 -18.49 -7.60 8.88
N GLU A 138 -18.76 -8.28 7.78
CA GLU A 138 -18.07 -9.49 7.36
C GLU A 138 -17.64 -9.40 5.88
N GLY A 139 -16.55 -10.11 5.54
CA GLY A 139 -16.08 -10.24 4.17
C GLY A 139 -15.84 -8.89 3.48
N ARG A 140 -16.39 -8.73 2.29
CA ARG A 140 -16.21 -7.53 1.46
C ARG A 140 -16.98 -6.31 1.99
N GLU A 141 -17.97 -6.52 2.85
CA GLU A 141 -18.77 -5.45 3.46
C GLU A 141 -18.16 -4.90 4.76
N ARG A 142 -17.04 -5.47 5.19
CA ARG A 142 -16.40 -5.06 6.43
C ARG A 142 -15.83 -3.66 6.35
N LYS A 143 -16.10 -2.85 7.36
CA LYS A 143 -15.82 -1.40 7.40
C LYS A 143 -15.44 -0.93 8.79
N VAL A 144 -14.92 0.28 8.87
CA VAL A 144 -14.56 0.93 10.14
C VAL A 144 -15.64 1.92 10.53
N VAL A 145 -16.00 1.91 11.81
CA VAL A 145 -16.82 2.95 12.46
C VAL A 145 -15.91 3.75 13.37
N VAL A 146 -15.97 5.06 13.23
CA VAL A 146 -15.30 6.04 14.12
C VAL A 146 -16.33 6.54 15.10
N LYS A 147 -16.10 6.34 16.39
CA LYS A 147 -17.05 6.65 17.47
C LYS A 147 -16.43 7.67 18.44
N PRO A 148 -17.24 8.54 19.06
CA PRO A 148 -16.77 9.33 20.19
C PRO A 148 -16.49 8.43 21.39
N LEU A 149 -15.53 8.79 22.23
CA LEU A 149 -15.32 8.20 23.55
C LEU A 149 -16.31 8.68 24.55
#